data_9c8e716c3fdf0c0e75b61439f26658b4
#
_entry.id   9c8e716c3fdf0c0e75b61439f26658b4
#
_cell.length_a   1.000
_cell.length_b   1.000
_cell.length_c   1.000
_cell.angle_alpha   90.00
_cell.angle_beta   90.00
_cell.angle_gamma   90.00
#
_symmetry.space_group_name_H-M   'P 1'
#
loop_
_entity.id
_entity.type
_entity.pdbx_description
1 polymer ?
#
loop_
_entity_poly.entity_id
_entity_poly.type
_entity_poly.pdbx_seq_one_letter_code
_entity_poly.pdbx_strand_id
1 'polypeptide(L)'
;MQPIDAQLIAPCGMNCAICSGYLAHKNQPRFKGMMAHCRGCRPRNKQCAFLKKRCADNLKLLYGEVDFCFECNCFPCESLKRLDARYRREFNMSMIENLTEIKENGLDTFLEKQYQKYACKRCGDLISVHSRKCFNCDDIKGFKD
;
A
#
# COMPACT_ATOMS: atom_id res chain seq x y z
N MET A 1 -19.79 4.46 4.08
CA MET A 1 -19.18 3.14 3.72
C MET A 1 -17.77 3.34 3.22
N GLN A 2 -16.85 2.52 3.68
CA GLN A 2 -15.45 2.64 3.32
C GLN A 2 -15.13 1.66 2.20
N PRO A 3 -14.82 2.14 0.99
CA PRO A 3 -14.51 1.22 -0.12
C PRO A 3 -13.13 0.56 -0.02
N ILE A 4 -12.30 0.99 0.91
CA ILE A 4 -10.97 0.39 1.12
C ILE A 4 -11.01 -0.52 2.34
N ASP A 5 -10.64 -1.79 2.14
CA ASP A 5 -10.54 -2.75 3.23
C ASP A 5 -9.34 -2.42 4.11
N ALA A 6 -9.56 -2.33 5.42
CA ALA A 6 -8.51 -2.04 6.41
C ALA A 6 -7.35 -3.04 6.31
N GLN A 7 -7.61 -4.29 5.91
CA GLN A 7 -6.59 -5.32 5.76
C GLN A 7 -5.62 -5.03 4.61
N LEU A 8 -5.91 -4.05 3.78
CA LEU A 8 -5.03 -3.64 2.70
C LEU A 8 -4.02 -2.56 3.11
N ILE A 9 -4.11 -2.06 4.35
CA ILE A 9 -3.10 -1.14 4.86
C ILE A 9 -2.00 -1.95 5.53
N ALA A 10 -0.83 -1.95 4.92
CA ALA A 10 0.32 -2.71 5.41
C ALA A 10 0.89 -2.12 6.70
N PRO A 11 1.60 -2.91 7.51
CA PRO A 11 2.24 -2.40 8.73
C PRO A 11 3.17 -1.21 8.50
N CYS A 12 3.82 -1.14 7.32
CA CYS A 12 4.74 -0.04 6.98
C CYS A 12 4.02 1.23 6.53
N GLY A 13 2.70 1.24 6.51
CA GLY A 13 1.92 2.39 6.08
C GLY A 13 1.57 2.42 4.59
N MET A 14 2.02 1.42 3.83
CA MET A 14 1.65 1.31 2.42
C MET A 14 0.17 0.95 2.31
N ASN A 15 -0.54 1.69 1.47
CA ASN A 15 -1.91 1.34 1.11
C ASN A 15 -1.86 0.37 -0.07
N CYS A 16 -2.01 -0.92 0.20
CA CYS A 16 -1.96 -1.94 -0.84
C CYS A 16 -3.09 -1.78 -1.86
N ALA A 17 -4.19 -1.15 -1.48
CA ALA A 17 -5.31 -0.92 -2.40
C ALA A 17 -4.96 -0.04 -3.59
N ILE A 18 -3.90 0.78 -3.49
CA ILE A 18 -3.43 1.63 -4.59
C ILE A 18 -2.10 1.13 -5.17
N CYS A 19 -1.66 -0.05 -4.76
CA CYS A 19 -0.46 -0.68 -5.30
C CYS A 19 -0.77 -1.33 -6.65
N SER A 20 0.10 -1.12 -7.65
CA SER A 20 -0.07 -1.69 -8.98
C SER A 20 -0.23 -3.22 -8.94
N GLY A 21 0.55 -3.90 -8.11
CA GLY A 21 0.46 -5.36 -8.00
C GLY A 21 -0.90 -5.84 -7.50
N TYR A 22 -1.46 -5.15 -6.52
CA TYR A 22 -2.79 -5.49 -6.01
C TYR A 22 -3.88 -5.18 -7.03
N LEU A 23 -3.78 -4.02 -7.69
CA LEU A 23 -4.79 -3.62 -8.69
C LEU A 23 -4.77 -4.54 -9.90
N ALA A 24 -3.59 -5.00 -10.32
CA ALA A 24 -3.47 -5.99 -11.38
C ALA A 24 -4.12 -7.32 -10.97
N HIS A 25 -3.91 -7.75 -9.73
CA HIS A 25 -4.54 -8.95 -9.20
C HIS A 25 -6.07 -8.83 -9.17
N LYS A 26 -6.56 -7.71 -8.68
CA LYS A 26 -8.00 -7.44 -8.59
C LYS A 26 -8.68 -7.40 -9.96
N ASN A 27 -7.97 -6.96 -11.00
CA ASN A 27 -8.51 -6.79 -12.34
C ASN A 27 -8.14 -7.95 -13.29
N GLN A 28 -7.86 -9.13 -12.76
CA GLN A 28 -7.58 -10.32 -13.58
C GLN A 28 -8.76 -10.66 -14.48
N PRO A 29 -8.51 -11.25 -15.65
CA PRO A 29 -7.21 -11.64 -16.23
C PRO A 29 -6.51 -10.55 -17.06
N ARG A 30 -7.06 -9.35 -17.08
CA ARG A 30 -6.66 -8.25 -17.98
C ARG A 30 -5.16 -7.96 -17.95
N PHE A 31 -4.52 -8.10 -16.80
CA PHE A 31 -3.10 -7.78 -16.62
C PHE A 31 -2.22 -9.03 -16.45
N LYS A 32 -2.75 -10.19 -16.79
CA LYS A 32 -2.01 -11.44 -16.68
C LYS A 32 -0.73 -11.41 -17.51
N GLY A 33 0.39 -11.71 -16.87
CA GLY A 33 1.70 -11.74 -17.55
C GLY A 33 2.34 -10.39 -17.77
N MET A 34 1.69 -9.29 -17.42
CA MET A 34 2.24 -7.95 -17.63
C MET A 34 3.04 -7.42 -16.44
N MET A 35 2.67 -7.82 -15.24
CA MET A 35 3.31 -7.35 -14.01
C MET A 35 3.05 -8.33 -12.88
N ALA A 36 3.82 -8.19 -11.80
CA ALA A 36 3.62 -9.02 -10.62
C ALA A 36 2.27 -8.74 -9.99
N HIS A 37 1.57 -9.79 -9.58
CA HIS A 37 0.29 -9.68 -8.89
C HIS A 37 0.47 -9.91 -7.40
N CYS A 38 -0.28 -9.18 -6.57
CA CYS A 38 -0.16 -9.24 -5.13
C CYS A 38 -1.54 -9.15 -4.47
N ARG A 39 -1.78 -9.97 -3.45
CA ARG A 39 -3.04 -9.94 -2.72
C ARG A 39 -3.04 -8.94 -1.56
N GLY A 40 -1.94 -8.23 -1.38
CA GLY A 40 -1.77 -7.32 -0.26
C GLY A 40 -0.87 -7.94 0.83
N CYS A 41 -0.24 -7.07 1.63
CA CYS A 41 0.73 -7.50 2.63
C CYS A 41 0.08 -8.36 3.74
N ARG A 42 -1.00 -7.88 4.35
CA ARG A 42 -1.64 -8.62 5.44
C ARG A 42 -2.26 -9.95 4.99
N PRO A 43 -2.96 -10.02 3.84
CA PRO A 43 -3.42 -11.32 3.33
C PRO A 43 -2.31 -12.31 3.04
N ARG A 44 -1.08 -11.81 2.79
CA ARG A 44 0.12 -12.64 2.61
C ARG A 44 0.86 -12.86 3.92
N ASN A 45 0.17 -12.72 5.04
CA ASN A 45 0.73 -12.85 6.38
C ASN A 45 1.94 -11.92 6.60
N LYS A 46 1.83 -10.69 6.08
CA LYS A 46 2.85 -9.64 6.20
C LYS A 46 4.20 -10.05 5.61
N GLN A 47 4.15 -10.88 4.56
CA GLN A 47 5.35 -11.40 3.89
C GLN A 47 5.66 -10.68 2.57
N CYS A 48 5.37 -9.38 2.48
CA CYS A 48 5.79 -8.61 1.31
C CYS A 48 7.32 -8.47 1.27
N ALA A 49 7.86 -8.15 0.10
CA ALA A 49 9.30 -8.09 -0.09
C ALA A 49 10.00 -7.19 0.92
N PHE A 50 9.40 -6.04 1.24
CA PHE A 50 9.99 -5.10 2.19
C PHE A 50 10.02 -5.68 3.61
N LEU A 51 8.86 -6.11 4.12
CA LEU A 51 8.76 -6.58 5.50
C LEU A 51 9.53 -7.86 5.73
N LYS A 52 9.51 -8.76 4.77
CA LYS A 52 10.23 -10.03 4.88
C LYS A 52 11.74 -9.86 4.90
N LYS A 53 12.26 -8.99 4.03
CA LYS A 53 13.70 -8.85 3.82
C LYS A 53 14.35 -7.72 4.61
N ARG A 54 13.61 -6.67 4.91
CA ARG A 54 14.17 -5.44 5.46
C ARG A 54 13.77 -5.15 6.89
N CYS A 55 12.71 -5.77 7.40
CA CYS A 55 12.25 -5.54 8.75
C CYS A 55 13.01 -6.45 9.73
N ALA A 56 13.80 -5.85 10.62
CA ALA A 56 14.54 -6.60 11.62
C ALA A 56 13.61 -7.27 12.66
N ASP A 57 12.44 -6.66 12.91
CA ASP A 57 11.46 -7.15 13.87
C ASP A 57 10.29 -7.88 13.22
N ASN A 58 10.54 -8.51 12.07
CA ASN A 58 9.49 -9.20 11.31
C ASN A 58 8.71 -10.22 12.15
N LEU A 59 9.37 -10.89 13.08
CA LEU A 59 8.71 -11.88 13.94
C LEU A 59 7.63 -11.24 14.82
N LYS A 60 7.84 -10.01 15.29
CA LYS A 60 6.83 -9.29 16.08
C LYS A 60 5.57 -9.04 15.25
N LEU A 61 5.74 -8.73 13.97
CA LEU A 61 4.63 -8.55 13.05
C LEU A 61 3.89 -9.87 12.82
N LEU A 62 4.64 -10.96 12.61
CA LEU A 62 4.07 -12.27 12.33
C LEU A 62 3.24 -12.80 13.50
N TYR A 63 3.69 -12.57 14.73
CA TYR A 63 3.00 -13.05 15.92
C TYR A 63 1.99 -12.05 16.49
N GLY A 64 1.79 -10.91 15.83
CA GLY A 64 0.80 -9.93 16.25
C GLY A 64 1.19 -9.06 17.44
N GLU A 65 2.45 -9.08 17.86
CA GLU A 65 2.92 -8.22 18.92
C GLU A 65 2.99 -6.77 18.49
N VAL A 66 3.24 -6.54 17.19
CA VAL A 66 3.23 -5.22 16.55
C VAL A 66 2.32 -5.32 15.34
N ASP A 67 1.38 -4.41 15.21
CA ASP A 67 0.44 -4.37 14.07
C ASP A 67 0.85 -3.33 13.04
N PHE A 68 1.34 -2.18 13.49
CA PHE A 68 1.86 -1.13 12.63
C PHE A 68 3.28 -0.76 13.06
N CYS A 69 4.10 -0.32 12.09
CA CYS A 69 5.49 0.04 12.38
C CYS A 69 5.64 1.15 13.42
N PHE A 70 4.64 2.03 13.58
CA PHE A 70 4.73 3.06 14.62
C PHE A 70 4.68 2.49 16.04
N GLU A 71 4.30 1.24 16.20
CA GLU A 71 4.32 0.55 17.51
C GLU A 71 5.70 -0.03 17.82
N CYS A 72 6.58 -0.09 16.85
CA CYS A 72 7.92 -0.63 17.02
C CYS A 72 8.84 0.37 17.73
N ASN A 73 9.67 -0.12 18.66
CA ASN A 73 10.58 0.74 19.43
C ASN A 73 11.59 1.49 18.57
N CYS A 74 11.94 0.96 17.41
CA CYS A 74 12.91 1.59 16.50
C CYS A 74 12.27 2.44 15.41
N PHE A 75 10.98 2.73 15.51
CA PHE A 75 10.27 3.52 14.52
C PHE A 75 10.71 5.00 14.53
N PRO A 76 10.94 5.61 13.36
CA PRO A 76 11.10 4.96 12.06
C PRO A 76 12.50 4.38 11.89
N CYS A 77 12.58 3.11 11.54
CA CYS A 77 13.87 2.45 11.33
C CYS A 77 14.52 2.88 10.01
N GLU A 78 15.82 2.61 9.86
CA GLU A 78 16.55 3.02 8.66
C GLU A 78 15.96 2.44 7.38
N SER A 79 15.52 1.18 7.41
CA SER A 79 14.90 0.55 6.23
C SER A 79 13.64 1.28 5.82
N LEU A 80 12.80 1.64 6.80
CA LEU A 80 11.56 2.38 6.52
C LEU A 80 11.86 3.78 6.00
N LYS A 81 12.86 4.45 6.55
CA LYS A 81 13.26 5.78 6.08
C LYS A 81 13.71 5.75 4.63
N ARG A 82 14.44 4.72 4.22
CA ARG A 82 14.89 4.56 2.83
C ARG A 82 13.71 4.32 1.89
N LEU A 83 12.79 3.46 2.29
CA LEU A 83 11.59 3.19 1.51
C LEU A 83 10.75 4.46 1.38
N ASP A 84 10.57 5.17 2.48
CA ASP A 84 9.82 6.43 2.53
C ASP A 84 10.42 7.48 1.60
N ALA A 85 11.74 7.66 1.65
CA ALA A 85 12.45 8.61 0.79
C ALA A 85 12.24 8.30 -0.69
N ARG A 86 12.28 7.01 -1.05
CA ARG A 86 12.03 6.59 -2.42
C ARG A 86 10.61 6.92 -2.87
N TYR A 87 9.61 6.62 -2.04
CA TYR A 87 8.22 6.89 -2.39
C TYR A 87 7.91 8.38 -2.44
N ARG A 88 8.53 9.19 -1.58
CA ARG A 88 8.41 10.65 -1.66
C ARG A 88 8.94 11.17 -2.99
N ARG A 89 10.09 10.67 -3.40
CA ARG A 89 10.76 11.11 -4.63
C ARG A 89 10.04 10.62 -5.88
N GLU A 90 9.68 9.34 -5.95
CA GLU A 90 9.17 8.73 -7.16
C GLU A 90 7.64 8.74 -7.28
N PHE A 91 6.93 8.67 -6.17
CA PHE A 91 5.48 8.49 -6.19
C PHE A 91 4.69 9.55 -5.42
N ASN A 92 5.37 10.54 -4.89
CA ASN A 92 4.75 11.63 -4.12
C ASN A 92 3.86 11.08 -2.98
N MET A 93 4.38 10.11 -2.25
CA MET A 93 3.67 9.47 -1.15
C MET A 93 4.65 9.12 -0.04
N SER A 94 4.21 9.19 1.21
CA SER A 94 5.05 8.89 2.37
C SER A 94 4.41 7.86 3.27
N MET A 95 5.12 6.76 3.51
CA MET A 95 4.72 5.74 4.48
C MET A 95 4.71 6.30 5.90
N ILE A 96 5.71 7.09 6.24
CA ILE A 96 5.85 7.68 7.59
C ILE A 96 4.70 8.64 7.86
N GLU A 97 4.33 9.48 6.89
CA GLU A 97 3.19 10.38 7.05
C GLU A 97 1.88 9.59 7.17
N ASN A 98 1.73 8.52 6.39
CA ASN A 98 0.57 7.64 6.48
C ASN A 98 0.45 7.06 7.89
N LEU A 99 1.55 6.53 8.41
CA LEU A 99 1.57 5.95 9.75
C LEU A 99 1.28 6.98 10.84
N THR A 100 1.81 8.18 10.69
CA THR A 100 1.55 9.28 11.62
C THR A 100 0.07 9.64 11.62
N GLU A 101 -0.54 9.73 10.44
CA GLU A 101 -1.97 10.03 10.32
C GLU A 101 -2.84 8.94 10.95
N ILE A 102 -2.49 7.67 10.72
CA ILE A 102 -3.23 6.55 11.33
C ILE A 102 -3.14 6.63 12.85
N LYS A 103 -1.94 6.89 13.38
CA LYS A 103 -1.72 6.99 14.82
C LYS A 103 -2.49 8.15 15.45
N GLU A 104 -2.52 9.30 14.80
CA GLU A 104 -3.11 10.52 15.34
C GLU A 104 -4.61 10.62 15.12
N ASN A 105 -5.11 10.20 13.96
CA ASN A 105 -6.50 10.42 13.56
C ASN A 105 -7.30 9.13 13.40
N GLY A 106 -6.68 7.99 13.55
CA GLY A 106 -7.34 6.70 13.42
C GLY A 106 -7.35 6.14 12.00
N LEU A 107 -7.49 4.83 11.93
CA LEU A 107 -7.47 4.10 10.65
C LEU A 107 -8.66 4.46 9.77
N ASP A 108 -9.87 4.57 10.34
CA ASP A 108 -11.07 4.86 9.56
C ASP A 108 -10.97 6.19 8.82
N THR A 109 -10.49 7.23 9.51
CA THR A 109 -10.28 8.55 8.90
C THR A 109 -9.25 8.46 7.76
N PHE A 110 -8.17 7.71 7.99
CA PHE A 110 -7.14 7.50 6.98
C PHE A 110 -7.72 6.82 5.73
N LEU A 111 -8.52 5.77 5.91
CA LEU A 111 -9.14 5.06 4.79
C LEU A 111 -10.05 5.96 3.96
N GLU A 112 -10.84 6.80 4.62
CA GLU A 112 -11.72 7.75 3.95
C GLU A 112 -10.93 8.73 3.09
N LYS A 113 -9.89 9.32 3.65
CA LYS A 113 -9.04 10.27 2.94
C LYS A 113 -8.32 9.62 1.77
N GLN A 114 -7.85 8.38 1.94
CA GLN A 114 -7.19 7.64 0.85
C GLN A 114 -8.16 7.39 -0.30
N TYR A 115 -9.39 7.01 0.00
CA TYR A 115 -10.38 6.82 -1.05
C TYR A 115 -10.64 8.12 -1.81
N GLN A 116 -10.85 9.22 -1.09
CA GLN A 116 -11.10 10.52 -1.72
C GLN A 116 -9.93 10.95 -2.60
N LYS A 117 -8.72 10.70 -2.16
CA LYS A 117 -7.51 11.09 -2.89
C LYS A 117 -7.27 10.26 -4.15
N TYR A 118 -7.54 8.95 -4.09
CA TYR A 118 -7.18 8.03 -5.16
C TYR A 118 -8.35 7.48 -5.97
N ALA A 119 -9.58 7.83 -5.67
CA ALA A 119 -10.73 7.34 -6.43
C ALA A 119 -10.71 7.88 -7.86
N CYS A 120 -10.90 6.99 -8.82
CA CYS A 120 -11.05 7.37 -10.22
C CYS A 120 -12.37 8.13 -10.38
N LYS A 121 -12.30 9.31 -10.95
CA LYS A 121 -13.49 10.16 -11.13
C LYS A 121 -14.47 9.60 -12.16
N ARG A 122 -14.01 8.67 -13.00
CA ARG A 122 -14.84 8.05 -14.03
C ARG A 122 -15.59 6.82 -13.54
N CYS A 123 -14.96 5.96 -12.73
CA CYS A 123 -15.58 4.69 -12.33
C CYS A 123 -15.61 4.45 -10.82
N GLY A 124 -14.90 5.25 -10.02
CA GLY A 124 -14.86 5.07 -8.57
C GLY A 124 -13.84 4.06 -8.07
N ASP A 125 -13.17 3.32 -8.95
CA ASP A 125 -12.07 2.43 -8.55
C ASP A 125 -10.86 3.27 -8.18
N LEU A 126 -9.89 2.64 -7.51
CA LEU A 126 -8.72 3.36 -7.05
C LEU A 126 -7.65 3.45 -8.14
N ILE A 127 -6.99 4.61 -8.22
CA ILE A 127 -5.90 4.86 -9.14
C ILE A 127 -4.59 4.43 -8.48
N SER A 128 -3.72 3.78 -9.25
CA SER A 128 -2.43 3.31 -8.74
C SER A 128 -1.50 4.47 -8.36
N VAL A 129 -0.88 4.37 -7.18
CA VAL A 129 0.14 5.32 -6.77
C VAL A 129 1.40 5.20 -7.65
N HIS A 130 1.65 4.02 -8.19
CA HIS A 130 2.85 3.77 -9.01
C HIS A 130 2.71 4.29 -10.44
N SER A 131 1.64 3.91 -11.12
CA SER A 131 1.45 4.25 -12.53
C SER A 131 0.58 5.49 -12.74
N ARG A 132 -0.16 5.90 -11.72
CA ARG A 132 -1.13 7.01 -11.75
C ARG A 132 -2.26 6.77 -12.75
N LYS A 133 -2.53 5.50 -13.04
CA LYS A 133 -3.58 5.08 -13.97
C LYS A 133 -4.64 4.25 -13.27
N CYS A 134 -5.85 4.28 -13.84
CA CYS A 134 -6.95 3.45 -13.38
C CYS A 134 -6.90 2.11 -14.11
N PHE A 135 -6.77 1.03 -13.37
CA PHE A 135 -6.66 -0.31 -13.96
C PHE A 135 -7.97 -0.79 -14.60
N ASN A 136 -9.08 -0.12 -14.29
CA ASN A 136 -10.37 -0.44 -14.88
C ASN A 136 -10.65 0.39 -16.15
N CYS A 137 -10.30 1.67 -16.15
CA CYS A 137 -10.66 2.60 -17.22
C CYS A 137 -9.59 2.81 -18.30
N ASP A 138 -8.31 2.79 -17.88
CA ASP A 138 -7.23 3.18 -18.77
C ASP A 138 -6.81 2.05 -19.70
N ASP A 139 -6.29 2.42 -20.88
CA ASP A 139 -5.83 1.47 -21.87
C ASP A 139 -4.68 0.63 -21.31
N ILE A 140 -4.77 -0.67 -21.47
CA ILE A 140 -3.77 -1.62 -21.01
C ILE A 140 -2.36 -1.31 -21.54
N LYS A 141 -2.26 -0.74 -22.72
CA LYS A 141 -1.00 -0.34 -23.33
C LYS A 141 -0.27 0.74 -22.52
N GLY A 142 -1.01 1.57 -21.82
CA GLY A 142 -0.46 2.63 -20.97
C GLY A 142 0.28 2.11 -19.74
N PHE A 143 0.21 0.81 -19.45
CA PHE A 143 0.86 0.19 -18.31
C PHE A 143 2.21 -0.46 -18.66
N LYS A 144 2.62 -0.39 -19.91
CA LYS A 144 3.94 -0.87 -20.31
C LYS A 144 5.02 0.08 -19.79
N ASP A 145 6.09 -0.50 -19.29
CA ASP A 145 7.26 0.26 -18.85
C ASP A 145 8.03 0.85 -20.04
#